data_159943005f20b049bd89cfb1497aaa13
#
_entry.id   159943005f20b049bd89cfb1497aaa13
#
_cell.length_a   1.000
_cell.length_b   1.000
_cell.length_c   1.000
_cell.angle_alpha   90.00
_cell.angle_beta   90.00
_cell.angle_gamma   90.00
#
_symmetry.space_group_name_H-M   'P 1'
#
loop_
_entity.id
_entity.type
_entity.pdbx_description
1 polymer ?
#
loop_
_entity_poly.entity_id
_entity_poly.type
_entity_poly.pdbx_seq_one_letter_code
_entity_poly.pdbx_strand_id
1 'polypeptide(L)'
;MTFPLQGSNQSGARAAWRGWFSAFGVSLGTALLIVTPFFWRGNASGHDIAFHASSWLDVAGQWREGIAYPRWSAWANNGFGEPRFIFYPPLSWMLGAALGLVAPWGAVPGLFIVLVQTLAGISMFALARRFLSSAVALFSAACYAANPYALLVVYLRSDFAELLAWALLPMLLWAALELGGLTGNGRRPTSRVTAIFAFLFACLWLSNAPAGVISAYSMAVLFLWAAIREKSFAPVWRGACALALGFGLAGFYLVPAAYEQRWVNIGQALSSGLEPAQNFLYTTIADPEHNAFNWIASSVALVLMVLTAVAALLARNASKHADDGQAAGKLWSVMVLLGVAAVILMIRPSSILWELLPKLRFIQFPWRWMGMLAAPYAFFGAAAMARARSRWIWMSAVIVATAGTATFLVRKAWWDSNDIPVLEDAIRRGQGFEGTDEYDPLSDDHTDLPAKAPRVEILPAEDAQSPPEAEIRIVRWTAEKKELTVTSAGPLRLAIRLLDYPAWRVEVNGQSVTPHSPDGTAQMILPLPAGRNRIRLNFVRTLDRDLGNALSGVSALVLLAALCGVAAGRSRPRPEDSGDQSS
;
A
#
# COMPACT_ATOMS: atom_id res chain seq x y z
N MET A 1 -0.37 6.97 24.88
CA MET A 1 0.59 7.84 24.15
C MET A 1 0.47 9.26 24.66
N THR A 2 1.25 9.62 25.68
CA THR A 2 1.27 10.96 26.25
C THR A 2 2.31 11.79 25.48
N PHE A 3 1.86 12.76 24.69
CA PHE A 3 2.73 13.82 24.16
C PHE A 3 3.11 14.74 25.31
N PRO A 4 4.39 14.96 25.63
CA PRO A 4 4.78 15.85 26.69
C PRO A 4 4.53 17.29 26.27
N LEU A 5 3.58 17.91 26.92
CA LEU A 5 3.38 19.37 26.92
C LEU A 5 4.28 19.95 28.02
N GLN A 6 5.47 20.45 27.66
CA GLN A 6 6.23 21.31 28.55
C GLN A 6 5.61 22.70 28.54
N GLY A 7 5.11 23.16 29.69
CA GLY A 7 4.86 24.56 30.01
C GLY A 7 3.69 25.22 29.29
N SER A 8 2.58 24.51 29.03
CA SER A 8 1.35 25.15 28.59
C SER A 8 0.34 25.23 29.74
N ASN A 9 -0.16 26.44 30.04
CA ASN A 9 -1.34 26.64 30.86
C ASN A 9 -2.45 25.64 30.45
N GLN A 10 -3.26 25.17 31.41
CA GLN A 10 -4.37 24.22 31.16
C GLN A 10 -5.29 24.64 30.00
N SER A 11 -5.41 25.95 29.73
CA SER A 11 -6.12 26.52 28.59
C SER A 11 -5.50 26.15 27.24
N GLY A 12 -4.18 26.13 27.12
CA GLY A 12 -3.47 25.74 25.89
C GLY A 12 -3.58 24.23 25.57
N ALA A 13 -3.53 23.39 26.61
CA ALA A 13 -3.74 21.96 26.47
C ALA A 13 -5.17 21.64 25.99
N ARG A 14 -6.19 22.26 26.60
CA ARG A 14 -7.60 22.12 26.18
C ARG A 14 -7.83 22.59 24.75
N ALA A 15 -7.23 23.71 24.33
CA ALA A 15 -7.33 24.19 22.96
C ALA A 15 -6.68 23.22 21.94
N ALA A 16 -5.55 22.62 22.28
CA ALA A 16 -4.89 21.62 21.46
C ALA A 16 -5.76 20.34 21.29
N TRP A 17 -6.34 19.82 22.36
CA TRP A 17 -7.25 18.67 22.32
C TRP A 17 -8.51 18.96 21.48
N ARG A 18 -9.13 20.13 21.65
CA ARG A 18 -10.27 20.54 20.81
C ARG A 18 -9.92 20.52 19.33
N GLY A 19 -8.73 20.98 18.93
CA GLY A 19 -8.27 20.94 17.55
C GLY A 19 -8.20 19.51 16.97
N TRP A 20 -7.72 18.54 17.77
CA TRP A 20 -7.65 17.14 17.36
C TRP A 20 -9.03 16.47 17.26
N PHE A 21 -9.95 16.74 18.22
CA PHE A 21 -11.33 16.26 18.14
C PHE A 21 -12.05 16.82 16.92
N SER A 22 -11.85 18.10 16.61
CA SER A 22 -12.41 18.71 15.40
C SER A 22 -11.83 18.08 14.14
N ALA A 23 -10.51 17.78 14.12
CA ALA A 23 -9.87 17.12 12.99
C ALA A 23 -10.41 15.70 12.77
N PHE A 24 -10.59 14.93 13.84
CA PHE A 24 -11.24 13.63 13.78
C PHE A 24 -12.67 13.75 13.24
N GLY A 25 -13.48 14.65 13.79
CA GLY A 25 -14.88 14.84 13.38
C GLY A 25 -15.01 15.27 11.91
N VAL A 26 -14.19 16.23 11.44
CA VAL A 26 -14.18 16.67 10.05
C VAL A 26 -13.72 15.54 9.12
N SER A 27 -12.64 14.83 9.47
CA SER A 27 -12.11 13.74 8.65
C SER A 27 -13.10 12.57 8.56
N LEU A 28 -13.70 12.18 9.69
CA LEU A 28 -14.72 11.13 9.73
C LEU A 28 -15.98 11.56 8.94
N GLY A 29 -16.45 12.77 9.12
CA GLY A 29 -17.59 13.30 8.36
C GLY A 29 -17.32 13.30 6.86
N THR A 30 -16.11 13.68 6.43
CA THR A 30 -15.70 13.64 5.02
C THR A 30 -15.66 12.19 4.52
N ALA A 31 -15.10 11.25 5.28
CA ALA A 31 -15.04 9.84 4.92
C ALA A 31 -16.44 9.21 4.82
N LEU A 32 -17.35 9.55 5.74
CA LEU A 32 -18.74 9.09 5.69
C LEU A 32 -19.49 9.65 4.46
N LEU A 33 -19.24 10.90 4.08
CA LEU A 33 -19.80 11.47 2.84
C LEU A 33 -19.31 10.70 1.60
N ILE A 34 -18.04 10.30 1.55
CA ILE A 34 -17.50 9.51 0.45
C ILE A 34 -18.20 8.15 0.33
N VAL A 35 -18.46 7.45 1.44
CA VAL A 35 -19.12 6.13 1.39
C VAL A 35 -20.65 6.21 1.34
N THR A 36 -21.24 7.41 1.38
CA THR A 36 -22.69 7.60 1.34
C THR A 36 -23.36 6.84 0.18
N PRO A 37 -22.84 6.84 -1.09
CA PRO A 37 -23.44 6.07 -2.18
C PRO A 37 -23.47 4.55 -1.95
N PHE A 38 -22.60 4.00 -1.14
CA PHE A 38 -22.51 2.56 -0.86
C PHE A 38 -23.77 2.03 -0.14
N PHE A 39 -24.48 2.89 0.62
CA PHE A 39 -25.66 2.47 1.37
C PHE A 39 -26.86 2.09 0.51
N TRP A 40 -26.95 2.60 -0.72
CA TRP A 40 -28.06 2.30 -1.62
C TRP A 40 -27.67 1.75 -2.98
N ARG A 41 -26.37 1.75 -3.33
CA ARG A 41 -25.86 1.21 -4.59
C ARG A 41 -25.10 -0.10 -4.42
N GLY A 42 -24.73 -0.46 -3.18
CA GLY A 42 -23.80 -1.56 -2.92
C GLY A 42 -22.35 -1.08 -2.96
N ASN A 43 -21.41 -1.99 -3.13
CA ASN A 43 -19.99 -1.67 -3.23
C ASN A 43 -19.64 -1.11 -4.62
N ALA A 44 -18.72 -0.15 -4.66
CA ALA A 44 -18.10 0.25 -5.92
C ALA A 44 -17.19 -0.89 -6.39
N SER A 45 -17.53 -1.48 -7.53
CA SER A 45 -16.85 -2.61 -8.15
C SER A 45 -15.79 -2.10 -9.14
N GLY A 46 -14.74 -1.48 -8.60
CA GLY A 46 -13.60 -1.02 -9.40
C GLY A 46 -12.68 -2.17 -9.79
N HIS A 47 -11.66 -1.88 -10.61
CA HIS A 47 -10.76 -2.87 -11.21
C HIS A 47 -10.14 -3.84 -10.19
N ASP A 48 -9.81 -3.37 -8.98
CA ASP A 48 -9.04 -4.15 -8.00
C ASP A 48 -9.93 -4.76 -6.88
N ILE A 49 -11.29 -4.64 -6.95
CA ILE A 49 -12.19 -5.12 -5.89
C ILE A 49 -12.07 -6.63 -5.67
N ALA A 50 -12.11 -7.42 -6.75
CA ALA A 50 -12.04 -8.87 -6.69
C ALA A 50 -10.71 -9.36 -6.10
N PHE A 51 -9.60 -8.73 -6.50
CA PHE A 51 -8.27 -9.01 -5.98
C PHE A 51 -8.17 -8.75 -4.46
N HIS A 52 -8.67 -7.61 -3.99
CA HIS A 52 -8.64 -7.28 -2.56
C HIS A 52 -9.57 -8.16 -1.75
N ALA A 53 -10.82 -8.34 -2.20
CA ALA A 53 -11.81 -9.14 -1.49
C ALA A 53 -11.39 -10.60 -1.39
N SER A 54 -10.90 -11.21 -2.48
CA SER A 54 -10.38 -12.58 -2.47
C SER A 54 -9.19 -12.75 -1.51
N SER A 55 -8.27 -11.78 -1.51
CA SER A 55 -7.13 -11.77 -0.58
C SER A 55 -7.58 -11.67 0.87
N TRP A 56 -8.55 -10.83 1.20
CA TRP A 56 -9.09 -10.70 2.56
C TRP A 56 -9.76 -11.98 3.06
N LEU A 57 -10.59 -12.60 2.21
CA LEU A 57 -11.27 -13.87 2.50
C LEU A 57 -10.28 -15.01 2.73
N ASP A 58 -9.27 -15.13 1.85
CA ASP A 58 -8.25 -16.17 1.96
C ASP A 58 -7.42 -16.01 3.24
N VAL A 59 -6.93 -14.79 3.52
CA VAL A 59 -6.18 -14.48 4.74
C VAL A 59 -6.99 -14.76 6.00
N ALA A 60 -8.26 -14.34 6.06
CA ALA A 60 -9.13 -14.61 7.20
C ALA A 60 -9.35 -16.12 7.39
N GLY A 61 -9.44 -16.89 6.31
CA GLY A 61 -9.48 -18.36 6.33
C GLY A 61 -8.22 -18.95 6.94
N GLN A 62 -7.05 -18.49 6.48
CA GLN A 62 -5.75 -18.97 6.96
C GLN A 62 -5.48 -18.59 8.42
N TRP A 63 -5.95 -17.44 8.89
CA TRP A 63 -5.88 -17.09 10.32
C TRP A 63 -6.67 -18.07 11.19
N ARG A 64 -7.83 -18.57 10.70
CA ARG A 64 -8.59 -19.63 11.39
C ARG A 64 -7.85 -20.98 11.38
N GLU A 65 -6.99 -21.22 10.40
CA GLU A 65 -6.08 -22.38 10.34
C GLU A 65 -4.85 -22.23 11.26
N GLY A 66 -4.66 -21.05 11.90
CA GLY A 66 -3.52 -20.74 12.77
C GLY A 66 -2.28 -20.20 12.03
N ILE A 67 -2.40 -19.83 10.76
CA ILE A 67 -1.33 -19.24 9.95
C ILE A 67 -1.37 -17.72 10.15
N ALA A 68 -0.51 -17.20 11.03
CA ALA A 68 -0.53 -15.77 11.40
C ALA A 68 -0.10 -14.84 10.27
N TYR A 69 0.83 -15.25 9.42
CA TYR A 69 1.30 -14.50 8.26
C TYR A 69 1.32 -15.37 7.01
N PRO A 70 0.21 -15.40 6.26
CA PRO A 70 0.10 -16.12 4.99
C PRO A 70 1.19 -15.71 3.99
N ARG A 71 1.67 -16.69 3.21
CA ARG A 71 2.60 -16.49 2.09
C ARG A 71 2.02 -17.01 0.78
N TRP A 72 1.17 -18.02 0.87
CA TRP A 72 0.53 -18.71 -0.23
C TRP A 72 -0.96 -18.38 -0.26
N SER A 73 -1.48 -17.88 -1.37
CA SER A 73 -2.92 -17.75 -1.57
C SER A 73 -3.47 -19.12 -1.98
N ALA A 74 -4.20 -19.77 -1.07
CA ALA A 74 -4.58 -21.16 -1.25
C ALA A 74 -5.75 -21.34 -2.24
N TRP A 75 -6.54 -20.30 -2.45
CA TRP A 75 -7.75 -20.33 -3.27
C TRP A 75 -7.59 -19.68 -4.65
N ALA A 76 -6.46 -18.99 -4.89
CA ALA A 76 -6.13 -18.45 -6.21
C ALA A 76 -5.98 -19.58 -7.24
N ASN A 77 -6.05 -19.22 -8.53
CA ASN A 77 -5.97 -20.17 -9.65
C ASN A 77 -6.91 -21.35 -9.47
N ASN A 78 -8.18 -21.05 -9.17
CA ASN A 78 -9.21 -22.09 -8.94
C ASN A 78 -8.82 -23.11 -7.86
N GLY A 79 -8.06 -22.68 -6.84
CA GLY A 79 -7.59 -23.51 -5.71
C GLY A 79 -6.28 -24.27 -5.96
N PHE A 80 -5.58 -24.02 -7.06
CA PHE A 80 -4.20 -24.47 -7.24
C PHE A 80 -3.21 -23.61 -6.45
N GLY A 81 -3.60 -22.37 -6.16
CA GLY A 81 -2.87 -21.43 -5.33
C GLY A 81 -1.76 -20.67 -6.05
N GLU A 82 -1.26 -19.63 -5.41
CA GLU A 82 -0.16 -18.78 -5.91
C GLU A 82 0.60 -18.11 -4.74
N PRO A 83 1.85 -17.64 -4.93
CA PRO A 83 2.63 -16.95 -3.89
C PRO A 83 2.25 -15.47 -3.69
N ARG A 84 0.97 -15.11 -3.83
CA ARG A 84 0.43 -13.74 -3.78
C ARG A 84 0.95 -12.92 -2.60
N PHE A 85 0.91 -13.50 -1.39
CA PHE A 85 1.26 -12.80 -0.16
C PHE A 85 2.76 -12.66 0.08
N ILE A 86 3.60 -13.14 -0.84
CA ILE A 86 5.03 -12.84 -0.89
C ILE A 86 5.24 -11.51 -1.63
N PHE A 87 4.50 -11.26 -2.69
CA PHE A 87 4.69 -10.12 -3.60
C PHE A 87 3.78 -8.93 -3.29
N TYR A 88 2.57 -9.18 -2.78
CA TYR A 88 1.63 -8.11 -2.46
C TYR A 88 1.80 -7.61 -1.03
N PRO A 89 1.90 -6.25 -0.82
CA PRO A 89 2.17 -5.66 0.49
C PRO A 89 1.15 -6.02 1.57
N PRO A 90 1.59 -6.36 2.82
CA PRO A 90 0.74 -7.03 3.80
C PRO A 90 -0.30 -6.16 4.50
N LEU A 91 -0.07 -4.86 4.69
CA LEU A 91 -0.96 -4.06 5.56
C LEU A 91 -2.38 -3.95 5.01
N SER A 92 -2.57 -3.89 3.68
CA SER A 92 -3.89 -3.76 3.09
C SER A 92 -4.73 -5.03 3.27
N TRP A 93 -4.17 -6.21 2.98
CA TRP A 93 -4.92 -7.44 3.12
C TRP A 93 -5.07 -7.89 4.58
N MET A 94 -4.10 -7.56 5.46
CA MET A 94 -4.25 -7.78 6.90
C MET A 94 -5.38 -6.91 7.49
N LEU A 95 -5.44 -5.62 7.10
CA LEU A 95 -6.49 -4.72 7.58
C LEU A 95 -7.87 -5.16 7.08
N GLY A 96 -8.01 -5.49 5.79
CA GLY A 96 -9.28 -5.94 5.24
C GLY A 96 -9.75 -7.26 5.86
N ALA A 97 -8.85 -8.24 6.02
CA ALA A 97 -9.14 -9.49 6.70
C ALA A 97 -9.56 -9.27 8.18
N ALA A 98 -8.85 -8.39 8.90
CA ALA A 98 -9.21 -8.05 10.29
C ALA A 98 -10.59 -7.41 10.40
N LEU A 99 -10.95 -6.53 9.48
CA LEU A 99 -12.30 -5.95 9.41
C LEU A 99 -13.36 -7.04 9.12
N GLY A 100 -13.08 -7.99 8.24
CA GLY A 100 -13.96 -9.11 7.92
C GLY A 100 -14.16 -10.12 9.05
N LEU A 101 -13.28 -10.13 10.07
CA LEU A 101 -13.50 -10.93 11.29
C LEU A 101 -14.53 -10.30 12.25
N VAL A 102 -14.76 -8.99 12.15
CA VAL A 102 -15.62 -8.24 13.09
C VAL A 102 -16.87 -7.63 12.43
N ALA A 103 -16.96 -7.64 11.10
CA ALA A 103 -18.07 -7.07 10.34
C ALA A 103 -18.49 -8.02 9.19
N PRO A 104 -19.73 -7.90 8.70
CA PRO A 104 -20.16 -8.61 7.50
C PRO A 104 -19.29 -8.23 6.29
N TRP A 105 -18.91 -9.22 5.47
CA TRP A 105 -17.99 -9.02 4.35
C TRP A 105 -18.44 -7.93 3.37
N GLY A 106 -19.73 -7.82 3.09
CA GLY A 106 -20.28 -6.76 2.23
C GLY A 106 -20.07 -5.33 2.78
N ALA A 107 -19.84 -5.16 4.10
CA ALA A 107 -19.55 -3.86 4.71
C ALA A 107 -18.04 -3.54 4.78
N VAL A 108 -17.17 -4.52 4.57
CA VAL A 108 -15.71 -4.34 4.72
C VAL A 108 -15.15 -3.25 3.81
N PRO A 109 -15.50 -3.15 2.52
CA PRO A 109 -15.00 -2.08 1.65
C PRO A 109 -15.33 -0.69 2.19
N GLY A 110 -16.59 -0.46 2.56
CA GLY A 110 -17.04 0.82 3.13
C GLY A 110 -16.33 1.17 4.43
N LEU A 111 -16.19 0.21 5.35
CA LEU A 111 -15.47 0.40 6.62
C LEU A 111 -13.99 0.68 6.40
N PHE A 112 -13.35 -0.01 5.46
CA PHE A 112 -11.96 0.23 5.09
C PHE A 112 -11.76 1.67 4.60
N ILE A 113 -12.62 2.13 3.67
CA ILE A 113 -12.57 3.49 3.15
C ILE A 113 -12.78 4.52 4.26
N VAL A 114 -13.78 4.33 5.15
CA VAL A 114 -14.03 5.25 6.27
C VAL A 114 -12.81 5.36 7.18
N LEU A 115 -12.22 4.23 7.56
CA LEU A 115 -11.05 4.20 8.43
C LEU A 115 -9.85 4.92 7.78
N VAL A 116 -9.56 4.58 6.53
CA VAL A 116 -8.38 5.08 5.82
C VAL A 116 -8.51 6.55 5.45
N GLN A 117 -9.69 7.00 5.00
CA GLN A 117 -9.89 8.42 4.68
C GLN A 117 -9.97 9.30 5.94
N THR A 118 -10.44 8.76 7.05
CA THR A 118 -10.33 9.43 8.36
C THR A 118 -8.86 9.60 8.74
N LEU A 119 -8.04 8.56 8.61
CA LEU A 119 -6.60 8.62 8.84
C LEU A 119 -5.92 9.62 7.91
N ALA A 120 -6.28 9.65 6.63
CA ALA A 120 -5.76 10.60 5.63
C ALA A 120 -5.99 12.05 6.04
N GLY A 121 -7.22 12.38 6.45
CA GLY A 121 -7.54 13.73 6.93
C GLY A 121 -6.79 14.10 8.20
N ILE A 122 -6.71 13.21 9.20
CA ILE A 122 -5.95 13.44 10.44
C ILE A 122 -4.45 13.61 10.13
N SER A 123 -3.89 12.82 9.23
CA SER A 123 -2.52 12.88 8.77
C SER A 123 -2.21 14.25 8.13
N MET A 124 -3.11 14.73 7.26
CA MET A 124 -2.96 16.04 6.64
C MET A 124 -3.16 17.19 7.64
N PHE A 125 -4.08 17.07 8.59
CA PHE A 125 -4.22 18.04 9.67
C PHE A 125 -2.93 18.16 10.48
N ALA A 126 -2.29 17.03 10.80
CA ALA A 126 -1.02 17.01 11.55
C ALA A 126 0.09 17.78 10.83
N LEU A 127 0.19 17.64 9.50
CA LEU A 127 1.12 18.39 8.67
C LEU A 127 0.71 19.87 8.60
N ALA A 128 -0.52 20.17 8.20
CA ALA A 128 -0.96 21.53 7.90
C ALA A 128 -0.96 22.46 9.11
N ARG A 129 -1.36 21.96 10.29
CA ARG A 129 -1.37 22.77 11.55
C ARG A 129 0.00 23.26 12.02
N ARG A 130 1.08 22.74 11.46
CA ARG A 130 2.45 23.25 11.75
C ARG A 130 2.72 24.61 11.11
N PHE A 131 1.97 24.92 10.06
CA PHE A 131 2.21 26.10 9.22
C PHE A 131 0.97 26.99 9.06
N LEU A 132 -0.20 26.46 9.37
CA LEU A 132 -1.50 27.10 9.21
C LEU A 132 -2.27 27.08 10.54
N SER A 133 -3.23 28.03 10.68
CA SER A 133 -4.14 28.00 11.84
C SER A 133 -4.98 26.73 11.87
N SER A 134 -5.44 26.32 13.06
CA SER A 134 -6.23 25.10 13.21
C SER A 134 -7.47 25.06 12.32
N ALA A 135 -8.18 26.16 12.15
CA ALA A 135 -9.37 26.22 11.29
C ALA A 135 -9.02 25.98 9.81
N VAL A 136 -7.91 26.54 9.33
CA VAL A 136 -7.42 26.37 7.97
C VAL A 136 -6.88 24.95 7.76
N ALA A 137 -6.22 24.39 8.76
CA ALA A 137 -5.74 23.00 8.74
C ALA A 137 -6.88 21.97 8.67
N LEU A 138 -8.05 22.27 9.27
CA LEU A 138 -9.26 21.43 9.13
C LEU A 138 -9.75 21.38 7.68
N PHE A 139 -9.75 22.53 6.98
CA PHE A 139 -10.10 22.55 5.56
C PHE A 139 -9.09 21.74 4.72
N SER A 140 -7.79 21.87 5.01
CA SER A 140 -6.76 21.05 4.38
C SER A 140 -6.99 19.54 4.58
N ALA A 141 -7.41 19.14 5.80
CA ALA A 141 -7.75 17.75 6.12
C ALA A 141 -8.90 17.23 5.25
N ALA A 142 -9.99 17.99 5.14
CA ALA A 142 -11.12 17.63 4.31
C ALA A 142 -10.74 17.56 2.82
N CYS A 143 -10.00 18.55 2.31
CA CYS A 143 -9.51 18.56 0.92
C CYS A 143 -8.62 17.36 0.61
N TYR A 144 -7.77 16.93 1.56
CA TYR A 144 -6.92 15.76 1.36
C TYR A 144 -7.71 14.45 1.39
N ALA A 145 -8.59 14.28 2.36
CA ALA A 145 -9.42 13.09 2.48
C ALA A 145 -10.35 12.89 1.27
N ALA A 146 -10.87 13.98 0.68
CA ALA A 146 -11.76 13.93 -0.48
C ALA A 146 -11.11 14.49 -1.75
N ASN A 147 -9.78 14.40 -1.90
CA ASN A 147 -9.13 14.88 -3.12
C ASN A 147 -9.60 14.10 -4.36
N PRO A 148 -9.59 14.71 -5.55
CA PRO A 148 -10.09 14.09 -6.79
C PRO A 148 -9.48 12.72 -7.09
N TYR A 149 -8.21 12.50 -6.76
CA TYR A 149 -7.55 11.22 -6.96
C TYR A 149 -8.03 10.14 -5.99
N ALA A 150 -8.18 10.47 -4.71
CA ALA A 150 -8.74 9.53 -3.74
C ALA A 150 -10.15 9.07 -4.14
N LEU A 151 -10.98 10.00 -4.68
CA LEU A 151 -12.31 9.67 -5.20
C LEU A 151 -12.24 8.73 -6.43
N LEU A 152 -11.28 8.94 -7.35
CA LEU A 152 -11.04 8.03 -8.47
C LEU A 152 -10.67 6.63 -7.97
N VAL A 153 -9.77 6.55 -6.99
CA VAL A 153 -9.33 5.26 -6.42
C VAL A 153 -10.50 4.56 -5.72
N VAL A 154 -11.32 5.28 -4.97
CA VAL A 154 -12.49 4.72 -4.27
C VAL A 154 -13.53 4.16 -5.25
N TYR A 155 -13.90 4.93 -6.28
CA TYR A 155 -15.08 4.60 -7.07
C TYR A 155 -14.79 3.79 -8.35
N LEU A 156 -13.61 3.95 -8.95
CA LEU A 156 -13.29 3.29 -10.23
C LEU A 156 -12.16 2.26 -10.11
N ARG A 157 -11.27 2.43 -9.13
CA ARG A 157 -10.16 1.49 -8.95
C ARG A 157 -10.45 0.44 -7.89
N SER A 158 -11.04 0.86 -6.77
CA SER A 158 -11.15 0.05 -5.54
C SER A 158 -9.79 -0.48 -5.04
N ASP A 159 -8.70 0.32 -5.26
CA ASP A 159 -7.36 -0.02 -4.79
C ASP A 159 -7.19 0.44 -3.33
N PHE A 160 -7.60 -0.43 -2.41
CA PHE A 160 -7.54 -0.19 -0.97
C PHE A 160 -6.11 -0.06 -0.44
N ALA A 161 -5.17 -0.75 -1.06
CA ALA A 161 -3.75 -0.69 -0.72
C ALA A 161 -3.18 0.69 -1.01
N GLU A 162 -3.54 1.27 -2.14
CA GLU A 162 -3.10 2.60 -2.55
C GLU A 162 -3.71 3.68 -1.66
N LEU A 163 -5.01 3.58 -1.31
CA LEU A 163 -5.65 4.49 -0.35
C LEU A 163 -4.94 4.49 1.00
N LEU A 164 -4.60 3.31 1.53
CA LEU A 164 -3.90 3.18 2.81
C LEU A 164 -2.52 3.81 2.77
N ALA A 165 -1.76 3.61 1.70
CA ALA A 165 -0.44 4.21 1.53
C ALA A 165 -0.51 5.75 1.51
N TRP A 166 -1.43 6.31 0.73
CA TRP A 166 -1.57 7.77 0.64
C TRP A 166 -2.10 8.40 1.94
N ALA A 167 -2.85 7.66 2.76
CA ALA A 167 -3.26 8.16 4.07
C ALA A 167 -2.08 8.46 5.01
N LEU A 168 -0.94 7.78 4.84
CA LEU A 168 0.26 7.97 5.64
C LEU A 168 1.19 9.08 5.11
N LEU A 169 1.06 9.46 3.84
CA LEU A 169 1.96 10.39 3.16
C LEU A 169 2.12 11.75 3.87
N PRO A 170 1.07 12.46 4.33
CA PRO A 170 1.26 13.77 4.95
C PRO A 170 2.08 13.70 6.26
N MET A 171 1.93 12.64 7.05
CA MET A 171 2.77 12.44 8.24
C MET A 171 4.22 12.11 7.88
N LEU A 172 4.43 11.32 6.81
CA LEU A 172 5.76 11.06 6.27
C LEU A 172 6.43 12.34 5.80
N LEU A 173 5.71 13.19 5.06
CA LEU A 173 6.18 14.52 4.63
C LEU A 173 6.52 15.42 5.82
N TRP A 174 5.69 15.44 6.86
CA TRP A 174 6.01 16.17 8.08
C TRP A 174 7.34 15.70 8.70
N ALA A 175 7.53 14.40 8.86
CA ALA A 175 8.76 13.85 9.42
C ALA A 175 9.98 14.15 8.52
N ALA A 176 9.82 14.10 7.19
CA ALA A 176 10.85 14.45 6.21
C ALA A 176 11.27 15.93 6.31
N LEU A 177 10.30 16.84 6.45
CA LEU A 177 10.55 18.27 6.62
C LEU A 177 11.34 18.56 7.91
N GLU A 178 11.00 17.89 9.01
CA GLU A 178 11.74 18.00 10.29
C GLU A 178 13.19 17.48 10.12
N LEU A 179 13.38 16.30 9.49
CA LEU A 179 14.70 15.72 9.22
C LEU A 179 15.55 16.61 8.30
N GLY A 180 14.90 17.23 7.31
CA GLY A 180 15.53 18.16 6.36
C GLY A 180 15.88 19.52 6.96
N GLY A 181 15.42 19.85 8.19
CA GLY A 181 15.61 21.19 8.79
C GLY A 181 14.74 22.27 8.16
N LEU A 182 13.67 21.90 7.47
CA LEU A 182 12.85 22.82 6.68
C LEU A 182 11.65 23.41 7.47
N THR A 183 11.47 23.02 8.74
CA THR A 183 10.36 23.49 9.60
C THR A 183 10.64 24.82 10.30
N GLY A 184 11.83 25.37 10.15
CA GLY A 184 12.21 26.69 10.71
C GLY A 184 12.47 26.74 12.22
N ASN A 185 12.36 25.62 12.93
CA ASN A 185 12.48 25.58 14.40
C ASN A 185 13.91 25.71 14.93
N GLY A 186 14.94 25.79 14.07
CA GLY A 186 16.36 25.88 14.44
C GLY A 186 16.91 24.71 15.26
N ARG A 187 16.05 23.73 15.62
CA ARG A 187 16.41 22.58 16.44
C ARG A 187 16.96 21.45 15.59
N ARG A 188 18.00 20.78 16.07
CA ARG A 188 18.49 19.55 15.42
C ARG A 188 17.40 18.46 15.51
N PRO A 189 17.14 17.72 14.41
CA PRO A 189 16.21 16.59 14.42
C PRO A 189 16.62 15.58 15.49
N THR A 190 15.62 15.05 16.19
CA THR A 190 15.84 14.04 17.24
C THR A 190 15.80 12.63 16.64
N SER A 191 16.43 11.67 17.29
CA SER A 191 16.33 10.23 16.94
C SER A 191 14.89 9.76 16.84
N ARG A 192 13.98 10.35 17.63
CA ARG A 192 12.55 10.08 17.57
C ARG A 192 11.92 10.44 16.22
N VAL A 193 12.30 11.55 15.61
CA VAL A 193 11.79 11.96 14.29
C VAL A 193 12.29 10.98 13.22
N THR A 194 13.57 10.58 13.31
CA THR A 194 14.12 9.52 12.45
C THR A 194 13.33 8.22 12.57
N ALA A 195 13.03 7.80 13.81
CA ALA A 195 12.25 6.60 14.07
C ALA A 195 10.81 6.69 13.50
N ILE A 196 10.14 7.84 13.70
CA ILE A 196 8.79 8.07 13.14
C ILE A 196 8.82 8.05 11.61
N PHE A 197 9.79 8.72 10.99
CA PHE A 197 9.94 8.70 9.54
C PHE A 197 10.13 7.26 9.02
N ALA A 198 11.09 6.52 9.59
CA ALA A 198 11.39 5.16 9.18
C ALA A 198 10.19 4.23 9.32
N PHE A 199 9.45 4.34 10.42
CA PHE A 199 8.22 3.57 10.66
C PHE A 199 7.13 3.90 9.62
N LEU A 200 6.85 5.18 9.38
CA LEU A 200 5.84 5.61 8.40
C LEU A 200 6.22 5.21 6.98
N PHE A 201 7.50 5.34 6.63
CA PHE A 201 8.01 4.91 5.33
C PHE A 201 7.89 3.40 5.14
N ALA A 202 8.22 2.61 6.17
CA ALA A 202 8.01 1.17 6.15
C ALA A 202 6.52 0.81 6.00
N CYS A 203 5.62 1.43 6.79
CA CYS A 203 4.18 1.21 6.68
C CYS A 203 3.64 1.55 5.28
N LEU A 204 4.17 2.59 4.64
CA LEU A 204 3.76 2.98 3.29
C LEU A 204 4.17 1.91 2.26
N TRP A 205 5.41 1.40 2.32
CA TRP A 205 5.87 0.28 1.50
C TRP A 205 5.08 -1.01 1.76
N LEU A 206 4.76 -1.28 3.02
CA LEU A 206 3.95 -2.44 3.41
C LEU A 206 2.46 -2.28 3.08
N SER A 207 2.02 -1.08 2.65
CA SER A 207 0.66 -0.84 2.18
C SER A 207 0.54 -1.03 0.67
N ASN A 208 1.40 -0.37 -0.12
CA ASN A 208 1.35 -0.39 -1.60
C ASN A 208 2.75 -0.15 -2.18
N ALA A 209 3.28 -1.09 -2.95
CA ALA A 209 4.62 -1.02 -3.50
C ALA A 209 4.83 0.15 -4.50
N PRO A 210 3.92 0.42 -5.46
CA PRO A 210 3.98 1.61 -6.32
C PRO A 210 4.07 2.92 -5.54
N ALA A 211 3.21 3.11 -4.52
CA ALA A 211 3.26 4.28 -3.65
C ALA A 211 4.58 4.34 -2.85
N GLY A 212 5.13 3.19 -2.47
CA GLY A 212 6.46 3.06 -1.87
C GLY A 212 7.57 3.60 -2.76
N VAL A 213 7.58 3.22 -4.04
CA VAL A 213 8.54 3.72 -5.04
C VAL A 213 8.39 5.23 -5.23
N ILE A 214 7.15 5.73 -5.45
CA ILE A 214 6.86 7.16 -5.59
C ILE A 214 7.38 7.94 -4.37
N SER A 215 7.09 7.43 -3.17
CA SER A 215 7.52 8.08 -1.93
C SER A 215 9.03 8.06 -1.74
N ALA A 216 9.71 6.97 -2.12
CA ALA A 216 11.17 6.88 -2.04
C ALA A 216 11.85 7.95 -2.89
N TYR A 217 11.44 8.08 -4.17
CA TYR A 217 11.94 9.13 -5.06
C TYR A 217 11.61 10.54 -4.56
N SER A 218 10.38 10.75 -4.09
CA SER A 218 9.95 12.05 -3.56
C SER A 218 10.74 12.46 -2.32
N MET A 219 11.02 11.53 -1.41
CA MET A 219 11.84 11.80 -0.22
C MET A 219 13.30 12.06 -0.60
N ALA A 220 13.87 11.33 -1.55
CA ALA A 220 15.21 11.60 -2.05
C ALA A 220 15.33 13.02 -2.64
N VAL A 221 14.38 13.43 -3.49
CA VAL A 221 14.31 14.79 -4.06
C VAL A 221 14.17 15.84 -2.96
N LEU A 222 13.33 15.58 -1.93
CA LEU A 222 13.14 16.48 -0.81
C LEU A 222 14.45 16.66 0.00
N PHE A 223 15.16 15.58 0.32
CA PHE A 223 16.41 15.67 1.08
C PHE A 223 17.55 16.32 0.29
N LEU A 224 17.62 16.10 -1.03
CA LEU A 224 18.56 16.81 -1.91
C LEU A 224 18.25 18.32 -1.94
N TRP A 225 16.97 18.67 -2.10
CA TRP A 225 16.53 20.07 -2.03
C TRP A 225 16.85 20.71 -0.67
N ALA A 226 16.61 20.00 0.42
CA ALA A 226 16.95 20.45 1.76
C ALA A 226 18.46 20.71 1.92
N ALA A 227 19.32 19.85 1.36
CA ALA A 227 20.76 20.03 1.39
C ALA A 227 21.21 21.28 0.62
N ILE A 228 20.63 21.55 -0.54
CA ILE A 228 20.88 22.76 -1.33
C ILE A 228 20.46 24.01 -0.53
N ARG A 229 19.28 23.99 0.07
CA ARG A 229 18.73 25.12 0.84
C ARG A 229 19.49 25.40 2.13
N GLU A 230 19.90 24.37 2.85
CA GLU A 230 20.65 24.47 4.10
C GLU A 230 22.19 24.60 3.86
N LYS A 231 22.63 24.52 2.60
CA LYS A 231 24.06 24.51 2.20
C LYS A 231 24.89 23.50 3.02
N SER A 232 24.30 22.32 3.25
CA SER A 232 24.87 21.27 4.09
C SER A 232 24.46 19.89 3.58
N PHE A 233 25.37 18.90 3.63
CA PHE A 233 25.07 17.52 3.29
C PHE A 233 24.29 16.75 4.39
N ALA A 234 24.16 17.33 5.58
CA ALA A 234 23.50 16.71 6.73
C ALA A 234 22.04 16.23 6.46
N PRO A 235 21.18 16.98 5.74
CA PRO A 235 19.85 16.49 5.37
C PRO A 235 19.87 15.20 4.55
N VAL A 236 20.78 15.08 3.56
CA VAL A 236 20.93 13.87 2.73
C VAL A 236 21.33 12.69 3.60
N TRP A 237 22.34 12.85 4.46
CA TRP A 237 22.81 11.78 5.35
C TRP A 237 21.71 11.30 6.31
N ARG A 238 21.02 12.23 6.96
CA ARG A 238 19.91 11.90 7.87
C ARG A 238 18.77 11.20 7.12
N GLY A 239 18.43 11.70 5.93
CA GLY A 239 17.43 11.10 5.05
C GLY A 239 17.82 9.68 4.63
N ALA A 240 19.07 9.48 4.20
CA ALA A 240 19.57 8.18 3.80
C ALA A 240 19.52 7.14 4.95
N CYS A 241 19.96 7.54 6.16
CA CYS A 241 19.86 6.68 7.35
C CYS A 241 18.41 6.34 7.70
N ALA A 242 17.49 7.32 7.61
CA ALA A 242 16.08 7.11 7.91
C ALA A 242 15.38 6.22 6.86
N LEU A 243 15.70 6.39 5.57
CA LEU A 243 15.23 5.53 4.48
C LEU A 243 15.76 4.11 4.64
N ALA A 244 17.07 3.94 4.92
CA ALA A 244 17.67 2.63 5.14
C ALA A 244 17.03 1.89 6.32
N LEU A 245 16.76 2.58 7.42
CA LEU A 245 16.03 2.01 8.56
C LEU A 245 14.60 1.61 8.17
N GLY A 246 13.90 2.43 7.39
CA GLY A 246 12.56 2.13 6.92
C GLY A 246 12.53 0.93 5.96
N PHE A 247 13.46 0.84 5.02
CA PHE A 247 13.62 -0.35 4.18
C PHE A 247 13.95 -1.60 5.01
N GLY A 248 14.81 -1.45 6.02
CA GLY A 248 15.13 -2.54 6.93
C GLY A 248 13.91 -3.03 7.70
N LEU A 249 13.06 -2.12 8.21
CA LEU A 249 11.80 -2.50 8.87
C LEU A 249 10.84 -3.28 7.95
N ALA A 250 10.81 -2.94 6.67
CA ALA A 250 10.01 -3.64 5.66
C ALA A 250 10.73 -4.87 5.06
N GLY A 251 11.93 -5.23 5.56
CA GLY A 251 12.79 -6.25 5.00
C GLY A 251 12.16 -7.64 4.93
N PHE A 252 11.33 -8.01 5.91
CA PHE A 252 10.62 -9.29 5.96
C PHE A 252 9.66 -9.51 4.77
N TYR A 253 9.26 -8.41 4.11
CA TYR A 253 8.47 -8.38 2.89
C TYR A 253 9.35 -8.14 1.66
N LEU A 254 10.18 -7.08 1.69
CA LEU A 254 10.94 -6.62 0.51
C LEU A 254 12.00 -7.61 0.06
N VAL A 255 12.70 -8.30 1.00
CA VAL A 255 13.77 -9.24 0.66
C VAL A 255 13.23 -10.46 -0.08
N PRO A 256 12.19 -11.19 0.43
CA PRO A 256 11.62 -12.29 -0.33
C PRO A 256 10.97 -11.81 -1.63
N ALA A 257 10.23 -10.72 -1.65
CA ALA A 257 9.62 -10.20 -2.87
C ALA A 257 10.67 -9.90 -3.96
N ALA A 258 11.83 -9.34 -3.59
CA ALA A 258 12.92 -9.07 -4.53
C ALA A 258 13.67 -10.34 -4.99
N TYR A 259 13.78 -11.34 -4.12
CA TYR A 259 14.49 -12.56 -4.44
C TYR A 259 13.63 -13.56 -5.22
N GLU A 260 12.40 -13.80 -4.78
CA GLU A 260 11.51 -14.82 -5.31
C GLU A 260 10.81 -14.38 -6.63
N GLN A 261 10.87 -13.09 -7.03
CA GLN A 261 10.36 -12.61 -8.33
C GLN A 261 10.93 -13.39 -9.54
N ARG A 262 12.05 -14.05 -9.39
CA ARG A 262 12.65 -14.90 -10.42
C ARG A 262 11.97 -16.27 -10.59
N TRP A 263 11.04 -16.60 -9.72
CA TRP A 263 10.28 -17.86 -9.75
C TRP A 263 8.87 -17.70 -10.31
N VAL A 264 8.49 -16.45 -10.64
CA VAL A 264 7.16 -16.10 -11.13
C VAL A 264 7.22 -15.24 -12.39
N ASN A 265 6.11 -15.16 -13.10
CA ASN A 265 5.96 -14.39 -14.34
C ASN A 265 5.84 -12.88 -14.09
N ILE A 266 6.71 -12.30 -13.26
CA ILE A 266 6.66 -10.89 -12.87
C ILE A 266 6.64 -9.91 -14.07
N GLY A 267 7.06 -10.36 -15.25
CA GLY A 267 7.00 -9.61 -16.50
C GLY A 267 5.56 -9.26 -16.91
N GLN A 268 4.58 -10.08 -16.52
CA GLN A 268 3.14 -9.86 -16.80
C GLN A 268 2.61 -8.59 -16.14
N ALA A 269 3.24 -8.13 -15.05
CA ALA A 269 2.93 -6.82 -14.47
C ALA A 269 3.14 -5.65 -15.45
N LEU A 270 3.81 -5.88 -16.59
CA LEU A 270 4.04 -4.90 -17.65
C LEU A 270 3.49 -5.41 -18.99
N SER A 271 2.45 -6.23 -18.98
CA SER A 271 1.74 -6.67 -20.18
C SER A 271 1.02 -5.51 -20.86
N SER A 272 0.49 -5.78 -22.06
CA SER A 272 -0.23 -4.76 -22.83
C SER A 272 -1.38 -4.16 -22.01
N GLY A 273 -1.49 -2.82 -22.02
CA GLY A 273 -2.43 -2.07 -21.19
C GLY A 273 -1.83 -1.61 -19.84
N LEU A 274 -0.82 -2.32 -19.30
CA LEU A 274 -0.21 -2.01 -18.02
C LEU A 274 1.14 -1.28 -18.12
N GLU A 275 1.69 -1.11 -19.33
CA GLU A 275 2.94 -0.40 -19.54
C GLU A 275 2.82 1.11 -19.31
N PRO A 276 3.81 1.77 -18.67
CA PRO A 276 3.79 3.22 -18.48
C PRO A 276 3.62 4.01 -19.78
N ALA A 277 4.22 3.54 -20.87
CA ALA A 277 4.14 4.20 -22.17
C ALA A 277 2.70 4.34 -22.72
N GLN A 278 1.82 3.43 -22.31
CA GLN A 278 0.41 3.38 -22.70
C GLN A 278 -0.50 4.19 -21.77
N ASN A 279 0.02 4.61 -20.60
CA ASN A 279 -0.75 5.17 -19.48
C ASN A 279 -0.38 6.61 -19.10
N PHE A 280 0.46 7.31 -19.88
CA PHE A 280 0.64 8.75 -19.72
C PHE A 280 -0.68 9.48 -19.97
N LEU A 281 -0.81 10.68 -19.37
CA LEU A 281 -2.03 11.47 -19.51
C LEU A 281 -2.43 11.63 -20.99
N TYR A 282 -3.68 11.32 -21.29
CA TYR A 282 -4.30 11.39 -22.63
C TYR A 282 -3.65 10.51 -23.70
N THR A 283 -2.83 9.53 -23.33
CA THR A 283 -2.34 8.52 -24.28
C THR A 283 -3.48 7.58 -24.67
N THR A 284 -3.50 7.15 -25.92
CA THR A 284 -4.48 6.20 -26.46
C THR A 284 -3.78 4.99 -27.07
N ILE A 285 -4.40 3.84 -26.98
CA ILE A 285 -3.99 2.56 -27.59
C ILE A 285 -5.15 1.98 -28.41
N ALA A 286 -4.98 0.80 -28.98
CA ALA A 286 -6.03 0.15 -29.78
C ALA A 286 -7.25 -0.36 -28.97
N ASP A 287 -7.20 -0.27 -27.62
CA ASP A 287 -8.26 -0.68 -26.70
C ASP A 287 -9.15 0.51 -26.31
N PRO A 288 -10.44 0.54 -26.73
CA PRO A 288 -11.37 1.62 -26.41
C PRO A 288 -11.72 1.71 -24.91
N GLU A 289 -11.79 0.59 -24.17
CA GLU A 289 -12.13 0.58 -22.75
C GLU A 289 -10.97 1.15 -21.93
N HIS A 290 -9.75 0.73 -22.23
CA HIS A 290 -8.55 1.32 -21.66
C HIS A 290 -8.49 2.83 -21.92
N ASN A 291 -8.74 3.27 -23.14
CA ASN A 291 -8.74 4.69 -23.49
C ASN A 291 -9.80 5.47 -22.72
N ALA A 292 -11.01 4.91 -22.57
CA ALA A 292 -12.08 5.55 -21.79
C ALA A 292 -11.67 5.75 -20.33
N PHE A 293 -11.06 4.76 -19.70
CA PHE A 293 -10.55 4.87 -18.32
C PHE A 293 -9.39 5.87 -18.25
N ASN A 294 -8.40 5.78 -19.15
CA ASN A 294 -7.25 6.70 -19.14
C ASN A 294 -7.68 8.16 -19.37
N TRP A 295 -8.73 8.40 -20.15
CA TRP A 295 -9.36 9.72 -20.31
C TRP A 295 -9.96 10.24 -19.00
N ILE A 296 -10.65 9.40 -18.25
CA ILE A 296 -11.22 9.77 -16.94
C ILE A 296 -10.09 10.09 -15.96
N ALA A 297 -9.08 9.23 -15.84
CA ALA A 297 -7.91 9.44 -14.98
C ALA A 297 -7.16 10.73 -15.35
N SER A 298 -6.97 10.99 -16.65
CA SER A 298 -6.34 12.22 -17.16
C SER A 298 -7.15 13.48 -16.86
N SER A 299 -8.48 13.40 -16.95
CA SER A 299 -9.36 14.52 -16.63
C SER A 299 -9.34 14.84 -15.13
N VAL A 300 -9.33 13.82 -14.27
CA VAL A 300 -9.15 13.98 -12.83
C VAL A 300 -7.79 14.60 -12.50
N ALA A 301 -6.72 14.14 -13.18
CA ALA A 301 -5.38 14.73 -13.04
C ALA A 301 -5.37 16.21 -13.44
N LEU A 302 -6.02 16.57 -14.55
CA LEU A 302 -6.12 17.96 -15.00
C LEU A 302 -6.84 18.84 -13.97
N VAL A 303 -7.96 18.38 -13.42
CA VAL A 303 -8.68 19.09 -12.34
C VAL A 303 -7.76 19.32 -11.13
N LEU A 304 -7.05 18.28 -10.69
CA LEU A 304 -6.15 18.35 -9.56
C LEU A 304 -4.97 19.30 -9.82
N MET A 305 -4.37 19.24 -11.01
CA MET A 305 -3.27 20.12 -11.43
C MET A 305 -3.71 21.59 -11.47
N VAL A 306 -4.86 21.88 -12.09
CA VAL A 306 -5.39 23.26 -12.23
C VAL A 306 -5.71 23.83 -10.84
N LEU A 307 -6.42 23.09 -10.01
CA LEU A 307 -6.74 23.52 -8.64
C LEU A 307 -5.47 23.77 -7.82
N THR A 308 -4.47 22.90 -7.94
CA THR A 308 -3.18 23.05 -7.24
C THR A 308 -2.43 24.30 -7.71
N ALA A 309 -2.34 24.52 -9.03
CA ALA A 309 -1.64 25.67 -9.60
C ALA A 309 -2.30 27.00 -9.21
N VAL A 310 -3.64 27.10 -9.34
CA VAL A 310 -4.40 28.28 -8.94
C VAL A 310 -4.25 28.53 -7.46
N ALA A 311 -4.38 27.50 -6.62
CA ALA A 311 -4.20 27.60 -5.17
C ALA A 311 -2.80 28.11 -4.80
N ALA A 312 -1.76 27.57 -5.43
CA ALA A 312 -0.38 27.99 -5.19
C ALA A 312 -0.15 29.47 -5.55
N LEU A 313 -0.70 29.93 -6.68
CA LEU A 313 -0.62 31.33 -7.11
C LEU A 313 -1.35 32.26 -6.13
N LEU A 314 -2.58 31.91 -5.70
CA LEU A 314 -3.35 32.69 -4.72
C LEU A 314 -2.63 32.73 -3.37
N ALA A 315 -2.10 31.61 -2.88
CA ALA A 315 -1.35 31.54 -1.64
C ALA A 315 -0.05 32.37 -1.69
N ARG A 316 0.67 32.39 -2.83
CA ARG A 316 1.89 33.18 -3.03
C ARG A 316 1.63 34.68 -2.99
N ASN A 317 0.61 35.15 -3.69
CA ASN A 317 0.29 36.58 -3.74
C ASN A 317 -0.05 37.14 -2.36
N ALA A 318 -0.63 36.32 -1.51
CA ALA A 318 -0.97 36.70 -0.15
C ALA A 318 0.23 36.65 0.84
N SER A 319 1.29 35.85 0.58
CA SER A 319 2.47 35.77 1.44
C SER A 319 3.43 36.96 1.30
N LYS A 320 3.35 37.73 0.20
CA LYS A 320 4.16 38.95 0.00
C LYS A 320 3.86 40.06 1.00
N HIS A 321 2.79 39.95 1.77
CA HIS A 321 2.30 40.97 2.70
C HIS A 321 2.37 40.55 4.17
N ALA A 322 3.04 39.44 4.51
CA ALA A 322 3.15 38.92 5.87
C ALA A 322 4.62 38.75 6.30
N ASP A 323 4.96 39.26 7.48
CA ASP A 323 6.33 39.25 8.06
C ASP A 323 6.87 37.85 8.46
N ASP A 324 6.08 36.76 8.38
CA ASP A 324 6.48 35.41 8.78
C ASP A 324 7.34 34.67 7.72
N GLY A 325 8.28 35.35 7.09
CA GLY A 325 8.84 35.07 5.75
C GLY A 325 9.63 33.77 5.54
N GLN A 326 10.37 33.18 6.52
CA GLN A 326 11.35 32.13 6.18
C GLN A 326 10.82 30.69 6.22
N ALA A 327 10.09 30.30 7.27
CA ALA A 327 9.61 28.92 7.41
C ALA A 327 8.47 28.60 6.41
N ALA A 328 7.55 29.55 6.22
CA ALA A 328 6.48 29.43 5.23
C ALA A 328 7.03 29.38 3.80
N GLY A 329 8.09 30.11 3.49
CA GLY A 329 8.76 30.08 2.19
C GLY A 329 9.49 28.76 1.89
N LYS A 330 10.09 28.14 2.91
CA LYS A 330 10.76 26.84 2.77
C LYS A 330 9.75 25.75 2.43
N LEU A 331 8.65 25.65 3.17
CA LEU A 331 7.59 24.67 2.90
C LEU A 331 6.93 24.89 1.54
N TRP A 332 6.64 26.17 1.19
CA TRP A 332 6.05 26.49 -0.11
C TRP A 332 6.91 25.96 -1.25
N SER A 333 8.24 26.16 -1.18
CA SER A 333 9.17 25.68 -2.22
C SER A 333 9.21 24.16 -2.33
N VAL A 334 9.12 23.42 -1.21
CA VAL A 334 9.05 21.95 -1.22
C VAL A 334 7.75 21.47 -1.84
N MET A 335 6.61 22.05 -1.47
CA MET A 335 5.31 21.65 -2.03
C MET A 335 5.23 21.95 -3.54
N VAL A 336 5.81 23.05 -4.01
CA VAL A 336 5.93 23.34 -5.45
C VAL A 336 6.83 22.31 -6.13
N LEU A 337 8.01 22.02 -5.54
CA LEU A 337 8.95 21.04 -6.11
C LEU A 337 8.30 19.67 -6.29
N LEU A 338 7.64 19.15 -5.25
CA LEU A 338 6.96 17.85 -5.29
C LEU A 338 5.79 17.86 -6.28
N GLY A 339 5.00 18.95 -6.29
CA GLY A 339 3.89 19.11 -7.24
C GLY A 339 4.36 19.15 -8.69
N VAL A 340 5.42 19.90 -8.99
CA VAL A 340 6.00 20.00 -10.34
C VAL A 340 6.62 18.66 -10.76
N ALA A 341 7.35 17.99 -9.85
CA ALA A 341 7.91 16.67 -10.13
C ALA A 341 6.81 15.64 -10.45
N ALA A 342 5.73 15.64 -9.68
CA ALA A 342 4.58 14.76 -9.93
C ALA A 342 3.95 15.05 -11.31
N VAL A 343 3.74 16.31 -11.67
CA VAL A 343 3.17 16.70 -12.97
C VAL A 343 4.08 16.26 -14.12
N ILE A 344 5.39 16.49 -14.00
CA ILE A 344 6.36 16.08 -15.04
C ILE A 344 6.31 14.57 -15.25
N LEU A 345 6.23 13.77 -14.19
CA LEU A 345 6.24 12.31 -14.29
C LEU A 345 4.91 11.72 -14.79
N MET A 346 3.84 12.50 -14.86
CA MET A 346 2.56 12.09 -15.46
C MET A 346 2.48 12.31 -16.99
N ILE A 347 3.38 13.09 -17.58
CA ILE A 347 3.32 13.44 -19.00
C ILE A 347 4.37 12.69 -19.83
N ARG A 348 4.02 12.36 -21.07
CA ARG A 348 4.83 11.53 -21.99
C ARG A 348 6.30 11.97 -22.17
N PRO A 349 6.66 13.27 -22.17
CA PRO A 349 8.08 13.69 -22.28
C PRO A 349 9.00 13.13 -21.19
N SER A 350 8.43 12.67 -20.05
CA SER A 350 9.21 12.04 -18.98
C SER A 350 9.50 10.55 -19.19
N SER A 351 9.06 9.93 -20.29
CA SER A 351 9.20 8.48 -20.55
C SER A 351 10.62 7.95 -20.35
N ILE A 352 11.63 8.74 -20.73
CA ILE A 352 13.04 8.39 -20.54
C ILE A 352 13.39 8.16 -19.05
N LEU A 353 12.78 8.90 -18.11
CA LEU A 353 12.99 8.70 -16.68
C LEU A 353 12.39 7.38 -16.21
N TRP A 354 11.28 6.95 -16.81
CA TRP A 354 10.62 5.69 -16.51
C TRP A 354 11.44 4.47 -16.94
N GLU A 355 12.25 4.62 -17.98
CA GLU A 355 13.16 3.58 -18.44
C GLU A 355 14.46 3.54 -17.62
N LEU A 356 15.02 4.73 -17.30
CA LEU A 356 16.32 4.83 -16.65
C LEU A 356 16.28 4.60 -15.12
N LEU A 357 15.19 5.03 -14.45
CA LEU A 357 15.13 4.97 -13.00
C LEU A 357 14.66 3.59 -12.50
N PRO A 358 15.40 2.96 -11.57
CA PRO A 358 15.10 1.61 -11.08
C PRO A 358 13.67 1.49 -10.55
N LYS A 359 12.97 0.42 -10.96
CA LYS A 359 11.61 0.08 -10.53
C LYS A 359 10.52 1.11 -10.87
N LEU A 360 10.84 2.25 -11.50
CA LEU A 360 9.83 3.27 -11.84
C LEU A 360 8.77 2.71 -12.80
N ARG A 361 9.18 1.89 -13.78
CA ARG A 361 8.27 1.22 -14.73
C ARG A 361 7.22 0.32 -14.03
N PHE A 362 7.54 -0.28 -12.88
CA PHE A 362 6.61 -1.11 -12.11
C PHE A 362 5.53 -0.32 -11.35
N ILE A 363 5.55 1.01 -11.41
CA ILE A 363 4.40 1.83 -11.01
C ILE A 363 3.24 1.64 -12.01
N GLN A 364 3.52 1.18 -13.25
CA GLN A 364 2.59 0.92 -14.36
C GLN A 364 1.91 2.19 -14.87
N PHE A 365 1.25 2.94 -13.98
CA PHE A 365 0.37 4.06 -14.32
C PHE A 365 0.99 5.39 -13.90
N PRO A 366 1.47 6.23 -14.86
CA PRO A 366 2.01 7.57 -14.54
C PRO A 366 1.06 8.46 -13.74
N TRP A 367 -0.25 8.35 -13.95
CA TRP A 367 -1.25 9.11 -13.21
C TRP A 367 -1.30 8.78 -11.70
N ARG A 368 -0.68 7.67 -11.21
CA ARG A 368 -0.51 7.39 -9.77
C ARG A 368 0.28 8.48 -9.03
N TRP A 369 1.08 9.30 -9.73
CA TRP A 369 1.72 10.47 -9.15
C TRP A 369 0.74 11.53 -8.65
N MET A 370 -0.55 11.46 -9.02
CA MET A 370 -1.61 12.26 -8.39
C MET A 370 -1.67 12.08 -6.87
N GLY A 371 -1.34 10.90 -6.34
CA GLY A 371 -1.26 10.65 -4.90
C GLY A 371 -0.24 11.55 -4.19
N MET A 372 0.93 11.79 -4.84
CA MET A 372 1.90 12.77 -4.35
C MET A 372 1.40 14.21 -4.54
N LEU A 373 0.74 14.53 -5.65
CA LEU A 373 0.20 15.87 -5.94
C LEU A 373 -0.94 16.26 -4.97
N ALA A 374 -1.64 15.30 -4.39
CA ALA A 374 -2.75 15.54 -3.47
C ALA A 374 -2.33 16.33 -2.20
N ALA A 375 -1.09 16.14 -1.70
CA ALA A 375 -0.60 16.88 -0.54
C ALA A 375 -0.34 18.36 -0.85
N PRO A 376 0.37 18.76 -1.91
CA PRO A 376 0.42 20.15 -2.40
C PRO A 376 -0.97 20.76 -2.64
N TYR A 377 -1.87 20.03 -3.30
CA TYR A 377 -3.25 20.47 -3.53
C TYR A 377 -3.94 20.88 -2.23
N ALA A 378 -3.99 19.98 -1.26
CA ALA A 378 -4.69 20.22 0.00
C ALA A 378 -4.03 21.34 0.83
N PHE A 379 -2.69 21.42 0.82
CA PHE A 379 -1.95 22.46 1.52
C PHE A 379 -2.17 23.83 0.89
N PHE A 380 -1.98 23.97 -0.43
CA PHE A 380 -2.15 25.24 -1.12
C PHE A 380 -3.61 25.69 -1.14
N GLY A 381 -4.56 24.76 -1.31
CA GLY A 381 -5.99 25.03 -1.25
C GLY A 381 -6.39 25.68 0.07
N ALA A 382 -5.88 25.15 1.17
CA ALA A 382 -6.11 25.71 2.49
C ALA A 382 -5.36 27.05 2.70
N ALA A 383 -4.10 27.16 2.27
CA ALA A 383 -3.32 28.39 2.38
C ALA A 383 -3.96 29.54 1.56
N ALA A 384 -4.49 29.26 0.38
CA ALA A 384 -5.25 30.22 -0.44
C ALA A 384 -6.52 30.72 0.28
N MET A 385 -7.27 29.82 0.92
CA MET A 385 -8.44 30.17 1.71
C MET A 385 -8.09 31.11 2.87
N ALA A 386 -6.97 30.87 3.58
CA ALA A 386 -6.57 31.70 4.70
C ALA A 386 -6.25 33.14 4.33
N ARG A 387 -5.81 33.40 3.11
CA ARG A 387 -5.17 34.63 2.68
C ARG A 387 -5.91 35.39 1.58
N ALA A 388 -6.79 34.72 0.85
CA ALA A 388 -7.52 35.35 -0.26
C ALA A 388 -8.60 36.32 0.22
N ARG A 389 -8.65 37.52 -0.39
CA ARG A 389 -9.74 38.48 -0.19
C ARG A 389 -11.13 37.88 -0.54
N SER A 390 -11.13 36.91 -1.47
CA SER A 390 -12.27 36.14 -1.95
C SER A 390 -12.32 34.72 -1.38
N ARG A 391 -11.95 34.52 -0.11
CA ARG A 391 -11.85 33.19 0.54
C ARG A 391 -13.08 32.29 0.34
N TRP A 392 -14.26 32.87 0.40
CA TRP A 392 -15.51 32.13 0.22
C TRP A 392 -15.70 31.65 -1.22
N ILE A 393 -15.33 32.47 -2.21
CA ILE A 393 -15.39 32.10 -3.63
C ILE A 393 -14.43 30.94 -3.88
N TRP A 394 -13.19 31.02 -3.37
CA TRP A 394 -12.21 29.94 -3.51
C TRP A 394 -12.67 28.64 -2.83
N MET A 395 -13.16 28.73 -1.59
CA MET A 395 -13.70 27.59 -0.86
C MET A 395 -14.87 26.94 -1.63
N SER A 396 -15.80 27.75 -2.11
CA SER A 396 -16.93 27.27 -2.93
C SER A 396 -16.44 26.61 -4.22
N ALA A 397 -15.44 27.17 -4.90
CA ALA A 397 -14.88 26.60 -6.12
C ALA A 397 -14.26 25.20 -5.85
N VAL A 398 -13.51 25.05 -4.76
CA VAL A 398 -12.92 23.75 -4.37
C VAL A 398 -14.03 22.74 -4.02
N ILE A 399 -15.04 23.15 -3.24
CA ILE A 399 -16.16 22.27 -2.89
C ILE A 399 -16.95 21.84 -4.13
N VAL A 400 -17.26 22.78 -5.03
CA VAL A 400 -18.00 22.48 -6.27
C VAL A 400 -17.16 21.56 -7.18
N ALA A 401 -15.88 21.81 -7.33
CA ALA A 401 -15.00 20.93 -8.13
C ALA A 401 -14.91 19.51 -7.54
N THR A 402 -14.75 19.40 -6.21
CA THR A 402 -14.70 18.10 -5.52
C THR A 402 -16.04 17.36 -5.62
N ALA A 403 -17.16 18.05 -5.35
CA ALA A 403 -18.51 17.47 -5.45
C ALA A 403 -18.87 17.10 -6.90
N GLY A 404 -18.48 17.93 -7.88
CA GLY A 404 -18.63 17.64 -9.30
C GLY A 404 -17.85 16.39 -9.72
N THR A 405 -16.60 16.30 -9.29
CA THR A 405 -15.75 15.10 -9.54
C THR A 405 -16.37 13.87 -8.87
N ALA A 406 -16.79 13.96 -7.61
CA ALA A 406 -17.43 12.85 -6.90
C ALA A 406 -18.70 12.39 -7.63
N THR A 407 -19.58 13.34 -8.00
CA THR A 407 -20.81 13.02 -8.73
C THR A 407 -20.54 12.36 -10.08
N PHE A 408 -19.54 12.87 -10.82
CA PHE A 408 -19.12 12.29 -12.10
C PHE A 408 -18.62 10.84 -11.90
N LEU A 409 -17.73 10.62 -10.95
CA LEU A 409 -17.14 9.30 -10.69
C LEU A 409 -18.20 8.31 -10.15
N VAL A 410 -19.09 8.73 -9.25
CA VAL A 410 -20.23 7.92 -8.78
C VAL A 410 -21.14 7.47 -9.92
N ARG A 411 -21.36 8.32 -10.93
CA ARG A 411 -22.15 7.97 -12.12
C ARG A 411 -21.42 7.03 -13.07
N LYS A 412 -20.09 7.08 -13.12
CA LYS A 412 -19.25 6.22 -13.96
C LYS A 412 -18.88 4.90 -13.30
N ALA A 413 -18.95 4.84 -11.97
CA ALA A 413 -18.62 3.66 -11.20
C ALA A 413 -19.57 2.50 -11.54
N TRP A 414 -19.00 1.32 -11.62
CA TRP A 414 -19.74 0.06 -11.58
C TRP A 414 -20.09 -0.25 -10.13
N TRP A 415 -21.31 -0.66 -9.88
CA TRP A 415 -21.82 -0.97 -8.55
C TRP A 415 -22.33 -2.38 -8.52
N ASP A 416 -21.73 -3.23 -7.69
CA ASP A 416 -22.16 -4.60 -7.48
C ASP A 416 -22.10 -4.98 -5.99
N SER A 417 -23.17 -5.50 -5.47
CA SER A 417 -23.24 -6.05 -4.11
C SER A 417 -22.89 -7.53 -4.05
N ASN A 418 -22.72 -8.19 -5.20
CA ASN A 418 -22.54 -9.64 -5.29
C ASN A 418 -21.07 -10.08 -5.41
N ASP A 419 -20.13 -9.18 -5.74
CA ASP A 419 -18.71 -9.52 -5.90
C ASP A 419 -18.17 -10.35 -4.73
N ILE A 420 -18.35 -9.84 -3.50
CA ILE A 420 -17.83 -10.52 -2.31
C ILE A 420 -18.62 -11.79 -1.96
N PRO A 421 -19.98 -11.80 -1.95
CA PRO A 421 -20.75 -13.01 -1.77
C PRO A 421 -20.42 -14.13 -2.75
N VAL A 422 -20.17 -13.82 -4.03
CA VAL A 422 -19.77 -14.79 -5.06
C VAL A 422 -18.42 -15.42 -4.72
N LEU A 423 -17.41 -14.61 -4.34
CA LEU A 423 -16.10 -15.11 -3.91
C LEU A 423 -16.19 -15.96 -2.64
N GLU A 424 -16.98 -15.51 -1.65
CA GLU A 424 -17.22 -16.28 -0.42
C GLU A 424 -17.85 -17.64 -0.70
N ASP A 425 -18.84 -17.70 -1.60
CA ASP A 425 -19.51 -18.93 -1.99
C ASP A 425 -18.57 -19.85 -2.79
N ALA A 426 -17.76 -19.31 -3.70
CA ALA A 426 -16.77 -20.08 -4.46
C ALA A 426 -15.73 -20.74 -3.53
N ILE A 427 -15.22 -20.01 -2.53
CA ILE A 427 -14.32 -20.55 -1.51
C ILE A 427 -15.02 -21.64 -0.67
N ARG A 428 -16.29 -21.40 -0.25
CA ARG A 428 -17.07 -22.36 0.54
C ARG A 428 -17.31 -23.65 -0.21
N ARG A 429 -17.55 -23.59 -1.52
CA ARG A 429 -17.70 -24.76 -2.41
C ARG A 429 -16.38 -25.42 -2.77
N GLY A 430 -15.24 -24.85 -2.35
CA GLY A 430 -13.91 -25.36 -2.67
C GLY A 430 -13.48 -25.15 -4.12
N GLN A 431 -14.09 -24.19 -4.83
CA GLN A 431 -13.77 -23.88 -6.23
C GLN A 431 -12.60 -22.90 -6.35
N GLY A 432 -12.48 -21.94 -5.41
CA GLY A 432 -11.47 -20.88 -5.48
C GLY A 432 -11.89 -19.71 -6.38
N PHE A 433 -10.93 -18.93 -6.79
CA PHE A 433 -11.08 -17.73 -7.61
C PHE A 433 -9.92 -17.62 -8.61
N GLU A 434 -10.03 -16.71 -9.56
CA GLU A 434 -9.00 -16.40 -10.56
C GLU A 434 -7.69 -15.92 -9.89
N GLY A 435 -6.56 -16.36 -10.40
CA GLY A 435 -5.23 -15.96 -9.95
C GLY A 435 -4.79 -14.62 -10.51
N THR A 436 -3.50 -14.36 -10.40
CA THR A 436 -2.87 -13.13 -10.88
C THR A 436 -1.64 -13.48 -11.70
N ASP A 437 -1.68 -13.20 -13.00
CA ASP A 437 -0.71 -13.65 -13.99
C ASP A 437 0.75 -13.38 -13.60
N GLU A 438 1.06 -12.22 -13.00
CA GLU A 438 2.41 -11.88 -12.58
C GLU A 438 2.92 -12.68 -11.38
N TYR A 439 2.03 -13.40 -10.67
CA TYR A 439 2.42 -14.22 -9.49
C TYR A 439 2.47 -15.70 -9.77
N ASP A 440 2.12 -16.12 -10.97
CA ASP A 440 2.16 -17.53 -11.29
C ASP A 440 3.57 -18.04 -11.56
N PRO A 441 3.86 -19.31 -11.22
CA PRO A 441 5.13 -19.92 -11.51
C PRO A 441 5.52 -19.79 -12.98
N LEU A 442 6.81 -19.67 -13.27
CA LEU A 442 7.33 -19.44 -14.65
C LEU A 442 6.89 -20.48 -15.69
N SER A 443 6.54 -21.68 -15.26
CA SER A 443 6.10 -22.76 -16.13
C SER A 443 4.59 -22.78 -16.38
N ASP A 444 3.84 -21.86 -15.79
CA ASP A 444 2.39 -21.74 -15.93
C ASP A 444 2.01 -20.71 -16.98
N ASP A 445 1.12 -21.08 -17.91
CA ASP A 445 0.51 -20.19 -18.90
C ASP A 445 -1.00 -20.00 -18.67
N HIS A 446 -1.54 -20.53 -17.56
CA HIS A 446 -2.93 -20.46 -17.08
C HIS A 446 -4.00 -21.11 -17.94
N THR A 447 -3.72 -21.43 -19.19
CA THR A 447 -4.77 -21.73 -20.16
C THR A 447 -5.47 -23.06 -19.90
N ASP A 448 -4.84 -24.00 -19.18
CA ASP A 448 -5.31 -25.40 -19.08
C ASP A 448 -5.64 -25.87 -17.66
N LEU A 449 -5.63 -25.00 -16.63
CA LEU A 449 -6.01 -25.40 -15.27
C LEU A 449 -7.53 -25.56 -15.13
N PRO A 450 -8.03 -26.77 -14.81
CA PRO A 450 -9.47 -26.99 -14.76
C PRO A 450 -10.11 -26.31 -13.55
N ALA A 451 -11.11 -25.45 -13.80
CA ALA A 451 -11.81 -24.68 -12.77
C ALA A 451 -12.47 -25.53 -11.66
N LYS A 452 -12.65 -26.82 -11.87
CA LYS A 452 -13.29 -27.76 -10.91
C LYS A 452 -12.45 -29.02 -10.70
N ALA A 453 -11.12 -28.90 -10.67
CA ALA A 453 -10.25 -30.03 -10.40
C ALA A 453 -10.50 -30.61 -8.99
N PRO A 454 -10.46 -31.95 -8.83
CA PRO A 454 -10.43 -32.55 -7.50
C PRO A 454 -9.14 -32.17 -6.78
N ARG A 455 -9.10 -32.28 -5.44
CA ARG A 455 -7.89 -32.00 -4.67
C ARG A 455 -6.71 -32.87 -5.09
N VAL A 456 -7.00 -34.11 -5.48
CA VAL A 456 -6.05 -35.09 -5.98
C VAL A 456 -6.71 -35.94 -7.05
N GLU A 457 -5.95 -36.25 -8.10
CA GLU A 457 -6.39 -37.08 -9.21
C GLU A 457 -5.35 -38.17 -9.49
N ILE A 458 -5.83 -39.39 -9.79
CA ILE A 458 -4.96 -40.51 -10.12
C ILE A 458 -4.78 -40.53 -11.64
N LEU A 459 -3.51 -40.45 -12.05
CA LEU A 459 -3.11 -40.56 -13.45
C LEU A 459 -2.40 -41.91 -13.68
N PRO A 460 -2.46 -42.50 -14.89
CA PRO A 460 -1.69 -43.68 -15.22
C PRO A 460 -0.18 -43.40 -15.11
N ALA A 461 0.65 -44.40 -14.82
CA ALA A 461 2.09 -44.34 -14.99
C ALA A 461 2.42 -44.02 -16.45
N GLU A 462 3.63 -43.50 -16.72
CA GLU A 462 4.04 -43.08 -18.08
C GLU A 462 3.84 -44.17 -19.14
N ASP A 463 4.09 -45.41 -18.76
CA ASP A 463 3.99 -46.59 -19.67
C ASP A 463 2.63 -47.32 -19.61
N ALA A 464 1.64 -46.78 -18.86
CA ALA A 464 0.36 -47.42 -18.63
C ALA A 464 -0.78 -46.67 -19.34
N GLN A 465 -1.71 -47.45 -19.96
CA GLN A 465 -2.85 -46.85 -20.64
C GLN A 465 -4.00 -46.43 -19.69
N SER A 466 -4.04 -47.01 -18.48
CA SER A 466 -5.07 -46.71 -17.48
C SER A 466 -4.48 -46.72 -16.08
N PRO A 467 -5.02 -45.87 -15.16
CA PRO A 467 -4.57 -45.86 -13.79
C PRO A 467 -4.93 -47.17 -13.08
N PRO A 468 -4.09 -47.66 -12.14
CA PRO A 468 -4.44 -48.81 -11.31
C PRO A 468 -5.53 -48.45 -10.32
N GLU A 469 -6.21 -49.48 -9.77
CA GLU A 469 -7.12 -49.27 -8.65
C GLU A 469 -6.32 -48.72 -7.44
N ALA A 470 -6.81 -47.60 -6.88
CA ALA A 470 -6.15 -46.96 -5.77
C ALA A 470 -7.14 -46.26 -4.82
N GLU A 471 -6.83 -46.31 -3.54
CA GLU A 471 -7.56 -45.64 -2.47
C GLU A 471 -6.79 -44.41 -2.00
N ILE A 472 -7.45 -43.23 -1.96
CA ILE A 472 -6.88 -41.96 -1.47
C ILE A 472 -7.55 -41.60 -0.16
N ARG A 473 -6.73 -41.34 0.88
CA ARG A 473 -7.17 -40.81 2.16
C ARG A 473 -6.46 -39.49 2.45
N ILE A 474 -7.18 -38.38 2.38
CA ILE A 474 -6.68 -37.06 2.77
C ILE A 474 -6.74 -36.96 4.29
N VAL A 475 -5.57 -36.78 4.93
CA VAL A 475 -5.42 -36.66 6.39
C VAL A 475 -5.47 -35.18 6.81
N ARG A 476 -4.81 -34.32 6.04
CA ARG A 476 -4.76 -32.87 6.27
C ARG A 476 -4.72 -32.12 4.94
N TRP A 477 -5.47 -31.00 4.89
CA TRP A 477 -5.42 -30.11 3.71
C TRP A 477 -5.63 -28.66 4.17
N THR A 478 -4.53 -27.98 4.46
CA THR A 478 -4.49 -26.57 4.82
C THR A 478 -3.70 -25.75 3.79
N ALA A 479 -3.70 -24.43 3.88
CA ALA A 479 -3.00 -23.58 2.94
C ALA A 479 -1.51 -23.95 2.80
N GLU A 480 -0.80 -24.20 3.92
CA GLU A 480 0.65 -24.45 3.94
C GLU A 480 1.06 -25.91 4.20
N LYS A 481 0.10 -26.81 4.50
CA LYS A 481 0.40 -28.22 4.80
C LYS A 481 -0.66 -29.16 4.22
N LYS A 482 -0.21 -30.17 3.47
CA LYS A 482 -1.05 -31.22 2.93
C LYS A 482 -0.46 -32.59 3.31
N GLU A 483 -1.31 -33.47 3.85
CA GLU A 483 -0.93 -34.85 4.18
C GLU A 483 -1.99 -35.80 3.63
N LEU A 484 -1.55 -36.81 2.90
CA LEU A 484 -2.43 -37.82 2.35
C LEU A 484 -1.74 -39.19 2.30
N THR A 485 -2.54 -40.23 2.23
CA THR A 485 -2.09 -41.61 2.02
C THR A 485 -2.75 -42.13 0.77
N VAL A 486 -1.96 -42.72 -0.11
CA VAL A 486 -2.43 -43.39 -1.33
C VAL A 486 -2.00 -44.85 -1.26
N THR A 487 -2.94 -45.76 -1.41
CA THR A 487 -2.70 -47.21 -1.52
C THR A 487 -3.09 -47.67 -2.91
N SER A 488 -2.16 -48.27 -3.68
CA SER A 488 -2.40 -48.66 -5.06
C SER A 488 -1.86 -50.04 -5.37
N ALA A 489 -2.51 -50.76 -6.27
CA ALA A 489 -2.11 -52.07 -6.74
C ALA A 489 -0.88 -52.00 -7.67
N GLY A 490 -0.62 -50.88 -8.33
CA GLY A 490 0.46 -50.67 -9.27
C GLY A 490 1.06 -49.25 -9.13
N PRO A 491 2.16 -48.98 -9.86
CA PRO A 491 2.70 -47.63 -9.92
C PRO A 491 1.69 -46.66 -10.59
N LEU A 492 1.65 -45.42 -10.11
CA LEU A 492 0.79 -44.39 -10.63
C LEU A 492 1.46 -42.99 -10.56
N ARG A 493 0.84 -42.00 -11.19
CA ARG A 493 1.14 -40.59 -10.99
C ARG A 493 -0.03 -39.93 -10.25
N LEU A 494 0.27 -39.10 -9.29
CA LEU A 494 -0.71 -38.36 -8.50
C LEU A 494 -0.67 -36.89 -8.88
N ALA A 495 -1.68 -36.39 -9.56
CA ALA A 495 -1.85 -34.97 -9.81
C ALA A 495 -2.47 -34.30 -8.57
N ILE A 496 -1.85 -33.24 -8.11
CA ILE A 496 -2.29 -32.48 -6.93
C ILE A 496 -2.82 -31.13 -7.41
N ARG A 497 -3.95 -30.68 -6.87
CA ARG A 497 -4.44 -29.33 -7.11
C ARG A 497 -3.55 -28.34 -6.32
N LEU A 498 -2.37 -28.12 -6.85
CA LEU A 498 -1.33 -27.26 -6.31
C LEU A 498 -0.34 -26.92 -7.41
N LEU A 499 -0.01 -25.64 -7.55
CA LEU A 499 1.09 -25.21 -8.41
C LEU A 499 2.44 -25.53 -7.78
N ASP A 500 3.39 -25.97 -8.60
CA ASP A 500 4.77 -26.21 -8.18
C ASP A 500 5.50 -24.89 -7.98
N TYR A 501 6.00 -24.69 -6.77
CA TYR A 501 6.75 -23.50 -6.38
C TYR A 501 7.91 -23.90 -5.47
N PRO A 502 9.10 -23.30 -5.62
CA PRO A 502 10.31 -23.76 -4.91
C PRO A 502 10.23 -23.84 -3.39
N ALA A 503 9.26 -23.16 -2.77
CA ALA A 503 9.05 -23.26 -1.33
C ALA A 503 8.19 -24.46 -0.90
N TRP A 504 7.62 -25.24 -1.81
CA TRP A 504 6.96 -26.49 -1.48
C TRP A 504 7.97 -27.63 -1.36
N ARG A 505 8.09 -28.19 -0.16
CA ARG A 505 8.84 -29.43 0.09
C ARG A 505 7.90 -30.60 0.05
N VAL A 506 8.21 -31.55 -0.83
CA VAL A 506 7.42 -32.78 -1.02
C VAL A 506 8.20 -33.97 -0.47
N GLU A 507 7.52 -34.78 0.32
CA GLU A 507 8.07 -36.03 0.87
C GLU A 507 7.09 -37.19 0.55
N VAL A 508 7.64 -38.28 0.01
CA VAL A 508 6.94 -39.56 -0.17
C VAL A 508 7.64 -40.61 0.69
N ASN A 509 6.90 -41.20 1.62
CA ASN A 509 7.44 -42.20 2.56
C ASN A 509 8.65 -41.70 3.37
N GLY A 510 8.74 -40.39 3.63
CA GLY A 510 9.83 -39.74 4.35
C GLY A 510 11.06 -39.40 3.50
N GLN A 511 11.04 -39.69 2.21
CA GLN A 511 12.08 -39.27 1.27
C GLN A 511 11.63 -38.03 0.49
N SER A 512 12.56 -37.08 0.29
CA SER A 512 12.29 -35.90 -0.53
C SER A 512 12.15 -36.29 -2.00
N VAL A 513 11.10 -35.84 -2.64
CA VAL A 513 10.79 -36.11 -4.05
C VAL A 513 10.65 -34.77 -4.77
N THR A 514 11.26 -34.65 -5.94
CA THR A 514 11.03 -33.49 -6.82
C THR A 514 9.77 -33.77 -7.62
N PRO A 515 8.75 -32.92 -7.57
CA PRO A 515 7.57 -33.07 -8.41
C PRO A 515 7.94 -32.90 -9.88
N HIS A 516 7.12 -33.46 -10.74
CA HIS A 516 7.14 -33.16 -12.17
C HIS A 516 5.96 -32.23 -12.47
N SER A 517 6.20 -31.19 -13.25
CA SER A 517 5.15 -30.29 -13.72
C SER A 517 5.07 -30.38 -15.24
N PRO A 518 3.88 -30.62 -15.82
CA PRO A 518 3.71 -30.57 -17.27
C PRO A 518 4.03 -29.18 -17.81
N ASP A 519 4.52 -29.12 -19.03
CA ASP A 519 4.73 -27.85 -19.72
C ASP A 519 3.39 -27.09 -19.81
N GLY A 520 3.42 -25.80 -19.47
CA GLY A 520 2.28 -24.89 -19.58
C GLY A 520 1.32 -24.86 -18.38
N THR A 521 1.37 -25.78 -17.42
CA THR A 521 0.40 -25.78 -16.31
C THR A 521 1.01 -25.60 -14.92
N ALA A 522 2.29 -25.77 -14.75
CA ALA A 522 2.98 -25.83 -13.45
C ALA A 522 2.27 -26.68 -12.37
N GLN A 523 1.32 -27.53 -12.74
CA GLN A 523 0.62 -28.40 -11.80
C GLN A 523 1.59 -29.44 -11.23
N MET A 524 1.55 -29.63 -9.91
CA MET A 524 2.39 -30.60 -9.23
C MET A 524 1.90 -32.04 -9.46
N ILE A 525 2.75 -32.87 -10.09
CA ILE A 525 2.51 -34.31 -10.32
C ILE A 525 3.60 -35.11 -9.63
N LEU A 526 3.21 -36.13 -8.87
CA LEU A 526 4.11 -36.99 -8.11
C LEU A 526 4.08 -38.43 -8.63
N PRO A 527 5.21 -39.04 -9.02
CA PRO A 527 5.28 -40.45 -9.29
C PRO A 527 5.22 -41.24 -7.96
N LEU A 528 4.35 -42.26 -7.89
CA LEU A 528 4.20 -43.10 -6.72
C LEU A 528 4.41 -44.57 -7.09
N PRO A 529 5.19 -45.33 -6.30
CA PRO A 529 5.32 -46.78 -6.46
C PRO A 529 4.05 -47.51 -6.01
N ALA A 530 3.90 -48.78 -6.39
CA ALA A 530 2.86 -49.63 -5.88
C ALA A 530 2.91 -49.79 -4.36
N GLY A 531 1.77 -50.02 -3.73
CA GLY A 531 1.64 -50.19 -2.29
C GLY A 531 1.12 -48.94 -1.58
N ARG A 532 1.37 -48.89 -0.27
CA ARG A 532 0.93 -47.77 0.59
C ARG A 532 1.98 -46.67 0.62
N ASN A 533 1.60 -45.46 0.13
CA ASN A 533 2.46 -44.28 0.10
C ASN A 533 1.88 -43.20 1.02
N ARG A 534 2.73 -42.64 1.90
CA ARG A 534 2.42 -41.48 2.71
C ARG A 534 3.06 -40.25 2.09
N ILE A 535 2.25 -39.29 1.69
CA ILE A 535 2.67 -38.05 1.03
C ILE A 535 2.52 -36.89 1.99
N ARG A 536 3.54 -36.04 2.11
CA ARG A 536 3.55 -34.79 2.88
C ARG A 536 4.05 -33.67 2.02
N LEU A 537 3.29 -32.59 1.97
CA LEU A 537 3.70 -31.34 1.32
C LEU A 537 3.67 -30.23 2.39
N ASN A 538 4.80 -29.52 2.52
CA ASN A 538 4.96 -28.44 3.47
C ASN A 538 5.50 -27.21 2.75
N PHE A 539 4.83 -26.07 2.93
CA PHE A 539 5.36 -24.78 2.49
C PHE A 539 6.41 -24.32 3.50
N VAL A 540 7.67 -24.39 3.12
CA VAL A 540 8.81 -24.16 4.02
C VAL A 540 9.34 -22.74 3.92
N ARG A 541 10.04 -22.31 4.97
CA ARG A 541 10.79 -21.06 4.94
C ARG A 541 12.02 -21.21 4.07
N THR A 542 12.29 -20.18 3.28
CA THR A 542 13.48 -20.06 2.43
C THR A 542 14.50 -19.12 3.10
N LEU A 543 15.78 -19.21 2.70
CA LEU A 543 16.85 -18.40 3.30
C LEU A 543 16.60 -16.88 3.18
N ASP A 544 16.07 -16.43 2.05
CA ASP A 544 15.72 -15.03 1.80
C ASP A 544 14.68 -14.51 2.79
N ARG A 545 13.70 -15.34 3.17
CA ARG A 545 12.68 -15.01 4.19
C ARG A 545 13.31 -14.91 5.58
N ASP A 546 14.26 -15.79 5.91
CA ASP A 546 14.95 -15.71 7.19
C ASP A 546 15.88 -14.48 7.25
N LEU A 547 16.57 -14.16 6.16
CA LEU A 547 17.38 -12.93 6.05
C LEU A 547 16.49 -11.67 6.15
N GLY A 548 15.35 -11.65 5.46
CA GLY A 548 14.38 -10.56 5.55
C GLY A 548 13.85 -10.36 6.98
N ASN A 549 13.51 -11.46 7.66
CA ASN A 549 13.06 -11.42 9.06
C ASN A 549 14.16 -10.90 10.01
N ALA A 550 15.39 -11.38 9.83
CA ALA A 550 16.53 -10.92 10.63
C ALA A 550 16.79 -9.42 10.43
N LEU A 551 16.78 -8.94 9.17
CA LEU A 551 16.93 -7.53 8.85
C LEU A 551 15.85 -6.67 9.52
N SER A 552 14.59 -7.10 9.44
CA SER A 552 13.47 -6.39 10.09
C SER A 552 13.59 -6.42 11.62
N GLY A 553 14.01 -7.53 12.21
CA GLY A 553 14.24 -7.67 13.64
C GLY A 553 15.32 -6.71 14.15
N VAL A 554 16.48 -6.67 13.48
CA VAL A 554 17.56 -5.71 13.80
C VAL A 554 17.09 -4.27 13.66
N SER A 555 16.38 -3.96 12.56
CA SER A 555 15.86 -2.61 12.32
C SER A 555 14.82 -2.20 13.38
N ALA A 556 13.99 -3.12 13.84
CA ALA A 556 13.02 -2.87 14.92
C ALA A 556 13.74 -2.60 16.26
N LEU A 557 14.82 -3.32 16.57
CA LEU A 557 15.63 -3.05 17.76
C LEU A 557 16.29 -1.65 17.69
N VAL A 558 16.83 -1.26 16.53
CA VAL A 558 17.37 0.09 16.31
C VAL A 558 16.30 1.16 16.48
N LEU A 559 15.09 0.92 15.94
CA LEU A 559 13.94 1.81 16.12
C LEU A 559 13.58 1.99 17.59
N LEU A 560 13.46 0.90 18.33
CA LEU A 560 13.15 0.92 19.76
C LEU A 560 14.23 1.64 20.56
N ALA A 561 15.51 1.37 20.30
CA ALA A 561 16.62 2.08 20.93
C ALA A 561 16.57 3.59 20.67
N ALA A 562 16.26 4.02 19.43
CA ALA A 562 16.09 5.42 19.08
C ALA A 562 14.93 6.10 19.83
N LEU A 563 13.85 5.36 20.09
CA LEU A 563 12.70 5.85 20.87
C LEU A 563 13.00 5.89 22.37
N CYS A 564 13.67 4.88 22.93
CA CYS A 564 14.00 4.78 24.37
C CYS A 564 15.16 5.71 24.77
N GLY A 565 16.18 5.89 23.93
CA GLY A 565 17.33 6.77 24.21
C GLY A 565 16.92 8.23 24.46
N VAL A 566 15.79 8.67 23.90
CA VAL A 566 15.18 9.98 24.19
C VAL A 566 14.59 10.04 25.60
N ALA A 567 14.09 8.92 26.14
CA ALA A 567 13.56 8.86 27.49
C ALA A 567 14.66 8.99 28.56
N ALA A 568 15.80 8.32 28.34
CA ALA A 568 16.96 8.37 29.26
C ALA A 568 17.67 9.74 29.26
N GLY A 569 17.72 10.45 28.11
CA GLY A 569 18.32 11.79 28.02
C GLY A 569 17.52 12.90 28.71
N ARG A 570 16.21 12.67 28.97
CA ARG A 570 15.33 13.62 29.68
C ARG A 570 15.42 13.55 31.20
N SER A 571 15.98 12.47 31.76
CA SER A 571 16.09 12.23 33.20
C SER A 571 17.41 12.70 33.80
N ARG A 572 18.34 13.27 33.03
CA ARG A 572 19.52 13.92 33.61
C ARG A 572 19.16 15.35 34.05
N PRO A 573 19.18 15.65 35.37
CA PRO A 573 19.05 17.03 35.84
C PRO A 573 20.22 17.86 35.29
N ARG A 574 19.95 19.11 34.89
CA ARG A 574 20.99 20.09 34.63
C ARG A 574 21.82 20.22 35.90
N PRO A 575 23.16 20.25 35.83
CA PRO A 575 23.96 20.69 36.97
C PRO A 575 23.47 22.10 37.32
N GLU A 576 23.06 22.28 38.57
CA GLU A 576 22.86 23.59 39.14
C GLU A 576 24.22 24.34 39.07
N ASP A 577 24.24 25.46 38.35
CA ASP A 577 25.34 26.43 38.46
C ASP A 577 25.40 26.85 39.93
N SER A 578 26.35 26.26 40.69
CA SER A 578 26.76 26.75 42.00
C SER A 578 27.41 28.09 41.77
N GLY A 579 26.60 29.16 41.85
CA GLY A 579 27.05 30.52 41.86
C GLY A 579 28.01 30.71 43.01
N ASP A 580 29.25 30.98 42.66
CA ASP A 580 30.30 31.42 43.54
C ASP A 580 29.92 32.80 44.11
N GLN A 581 29.45 32.80 45.36
CA GLN A 581 29.40 34.02 46.19
C GLN A 581 30.72 34.10 46.93
N SER A 582 31.63 34.88 46.43
CA SER A 582 32.77 35.37 47.24
C SER A 582 33.12 36.79 46.85
N SER A 583 32.88 37.68 47.87
CA SER A 583 33.42 39.02 48.16
C SER A 583 33.08 40.13 47.18
#